data_2970f7acc0e706caea025adac125d6c8
#
_entry.id   2970f7acc0e706caea025adac125d6c8
#
_cell.length_a   1.000
_cell.length_b   1.000
_cell.length_c   1.000
_cell.angle_alpha   90.00
_cell.angle_beta   90.00
_cell.angle_gamma   90.00
#
_symmetry.space_group_name_H-M   'P 1'
#
loop_
_entity.id
_entity.type
_entity.pdbx_description
1 polymer ?
#
loop_
_entity_poly.entity_id
_entity_poly.type
_entity_poly.pdbx_seq_one_letter_code
_entity_poly.pdbx_strand_id
1 'polypeptide(L)'
;MLSYFAELVTRTDEDRRAFETHPVLIDAVAHGMNVQRYRALLLELYHVVWHFNPVSAAAASRMSDAWMPIRHFLYEHMHEESGHEVWVLNDLEAVGVAPEAVRAHAPAVH
;
A
#
# COMPACT_ATOMS: atom_id res chain seq x y z
N MET A 1 -3.06 24.90 -20.42
CA MET A 1 -2.85 23.43 -20.30
C MET A 1 -2.61 23.09 -18.84
N LEU A 2 -3.37 22.18 -18.31
CA LEU A 2 -3.14 21.68 -16.94
C LEU A 2 -1.82 20.89 -16.90
N SER A 3 -1.10 20.96 -15.77
CA SER A 3 0.03 20.06 -15.55
C SER A 3 -0.47 18.60 -15.48
N TYR A 4 0.41 17.65 -15.80
CA TYR A 4 0.09 16.22 -15.68
C TYR A 4 -0.46 15.86 -14.29
N PHE A 5 0.12 16.46 -13.25
CA PHE A 5 -0.36 16.26 -11.87
C PHE A 5 -1.79 16.76 -11.68
N ALA A 6 -2.13 17.96 -12.18
CA ALA A 6 -3.48 18.49 -12.08
C ALA A 6 -4.51 17.64 -12.84
N GLU A 7 -4.12 17.10 -13.99
CA GLU A 7 -4.94 16.16 -14.75
C GLU A 7 -5.15 14.85 -13.98
N LEU A 8 -4.11 14.29 -13.38
CA LEU A 8 -4.19 13.07 -12.57
C LEU A 8 -5.13 13.28 -11.38
N VAL A 9 -4.97 14.39 -10.65
CA VAL A 9 -5.86 14.74 -9.53
C VAL A 9 -7.32 14.83 -9.97
N THR A 10 -7.58 15.45 -11.11
CA THR A 10 -8.95 15.57 -11.65
C THR A 10 -9.53 14.22 -12.03
N ARG A 11 -8.74 13.36 -12.71
CA ARG A 11 -9.20 12.04 -13.15
C ARG A 11 -9.47 11.07 -12.00
N THR A 12 -8.77 11.22 -10.87
CA THR A 12 -8.92 10.35 -9.70
C THR A 12 -9.83 10.94 -8.62
N ASP A 13 -10.45 12.10 -8.84
CA ASP A 13 -11.21 12.81 -7.82
C ASP A 13 -12.42 12.00 -7.30
N GLU A 14 -13.15 11.36 -8.20
CA GLU A 14 -14.30 10.53 -7.84
C GLU A 14 -13.89 9.33 -6.97
N ASP A 15 -12.85 8.60 -7.38
CA ASP A 15 -12.34 7.44 -6.63
C ASP A 15 -11.78 7.86 -5.27
N ARG A 16 -11.04 8.97 -5.20
CA ARG A 16 -10.52 9.50 -3.93
C ARG A 16 -11.65 9.87 -2.98
N ARG A 17 -12.67 10.56 -3.47
CA ARG A 17 -13.85 10.93 -2.66
C ARG A 17 -14.61 9.69 -2.20
N ALA A 18 -14.82 8.71 -3.07
CA ALA A 18 -15.46 7.46 -2.71
C ALA A 18 -14.70 6.74 -1.59
N PHE A 19 -13.37 6.71 -1.65
CA PHE A 19 -12.53 6.16 -0.59
C PHE A 19 -12.63 6.96 0.71
N GLU A 20 -12.43 8.28 0.65
CA GLU A 20 -12.42 9.17 1.82
C GLU A 20 -13.77 9.20 2.56
N THR A 21 -14.86 9.01 1.84
CA THR A 21 -16.23 9.01 2.39
C THR A 21 -16.79 7.62 2.63
N HIS A 22 -15.97 6.57 2.46
CA HIS A 22 -16.43 5.21 2.68
C HIS A 22 -16.85 5.00 4.14
N PRO A 23 -18.06 4.46 4.41
CA PRO A 23 -18.59 4.35 5.78
C PRO A 23 -17.68 3.63 6.77
N VAL A 24 -17.00 2.57 6.30
CA VAL A 24 -16.04 1.81 7.14
C VAL A 24 -14.85 2.66 7.53
N LEU A 25 -14.32 3.50 6.62
CA LEU A 25 -13.21 4.38 6.91
C LEU A 25 -13.61 5.49 7.89
N ILE A 26 -14.78 6.10 7.66
CA ILE A 26 -15.32 7.15 8.55
C ILE A 26 -15.53 6.58 9.95
N ASP A 27 -16.13 5.41 10.08
CA ASP A 27 -16.34 4.75 11.37
C ASP A 27 -15.02 4.42 12.07
N ALA A 28 -14.05 3.89 11.33
CA ALA A 28 -12.73 3.58 11.88
C ALA A 28 -11.98 4.82 12.39
N VAL A 29 -12.06 5.95 11.69
CA VAL A 29 -11.44 7.21 12.12
C VAL A 29 -12.15 7.78 13.34
N ALA A 30 -13.48 7.71 13.39
CA ALA A 30 -14.27 8.27 14.49
C ALA A 30 -14.25 7.43 15.77
N HIS A 31 -14.25 6.11 15.66
CA HIS A 31 -14.46 5.18 16.79
C HIS A 31 -13.32 4.15 16.96
N GLY A 32 -12.32 4.16 16.07
CA GLY A 32 -11.27 3.14 16.05
C GLY A 32 -11.72 1.82 15.42
N MET A 33 -10.87 0.83 15.51
CA MET A 33 -11.13 -0.52 14.98
C MET A 33 -11.10 -1.55 16.10
N ASN A 34 -11.98 -2.54 16.01
CA ASN A 34 -11.81 -3.74 16.82
C ASN A 34 -10.68 -4.61 16.25
N VAL A 35 -10.19 -5.56 17.08
CA VAL A 35 -9.06 -6.43 16.72
C VAL A 35 -9.31 -7.25 15.45
N GLN A 36 -10.54 -7.68 15.21
CA GLN A 36 -10.86 -8.48 14.02
C GLN A 36 -10.72 -7.67 12.73
N ARG A 37 -11.25 -6.44 12.72
CA ARG A 37 -11.09 -5.52 11.57
C ARG A 37 -9.63 -5.12 11.38
N TYR A 38 -8.92 -4.87 12.47
CA TYR A 38 -7.50 -4.53 12.41
C TYR A 38 -6.66 -5.67 11.83
N ARG A 39 -6.90 -6.91 12.23
CA ARG A 39 -6.28 -8.09 11.62
C ARG A 39 -6.56 -8.19 10.13
N ALA A 40 -7.82 -8.03 9.72
CA ALA A 40 -8.19 -8.09 8.32
C ALA A 40 -7.48 -7.01 7.49
N LEU A 41 -7.42 -5.78 8.01
CA LEU A 41 -6.67 -4.68 7.38
C LEU A 41 -5.18 -5.02 7.25
N LEU A 42 -4.54 -5.49 8.30
CA LEU A 42 -3.11 -5.80 8.28
C LEU A 42 -2.77 -6.96 7.35
N LEU A 43 -3.64 -7.97 7.24
CA LEU A 43 -3.46 -9.08 6.30
C LEU A 43 -3.44 -8.60 4.84
N GLU A 44 -4.34 -7.71 4.47
CA GLU A 44 -4.33 -7.10 3.13
C GLU A 44 -3.15 -6.14 2.95
N LEU A 45 -2.85 -5.33 3.96
CA LEU A 45 -1.73 -4.39 3.94
C LEU A 45 -0.39 -5.10 3.75
N TYR A 46 -0.20 -6.26 4.37
CA TYR A 46 1.00 -7.07 4.19
C TYR A 46 1.30 -7.34 2.71
N HIS A 47 0.30 -7.72 1.94
CA HIS A 47 0.47 -7.99 0.51
C HIS A 47 0.82 -6.74 -0.28
N VAL A 48 0.25 -5.61 0.06
CA VAL A 48 0.60 -4.32 -0.58
C VAL A 48 2.06 -3.97 -0.32
N VAL A 49 2.46 -4.01 0.94
CA VAL A 49 3.83 -3.65 1.36
C VAL A 49 4.86 -4.64 0.81
N TRP A 50 4.56 -5.94 0.86
CA TRP A 50 5.45 -6.99 0.32
C TRP A 50 5.72 -6.84 -1.17
N HIS A 51 4.68 -6.49 -1.96
CA HIS A 51 4.80 -6.39 -3.42
C HIS A 51 5.35 -5.05 -3.89
N PHE A 52 5.41 -4.05 -3.03
CA PHE A 52 5.83 -2.70 -3.43
C PHE A 52 7.21 -2.69 -4.07
N ASN A 53 8.22 -3.22 -3.40
CA ASN A 53 9.60 -3.22 -3.90
C ASN A 53 9.79 -4.07 -5.16
N PRO A 54 9.30 -5.32 -5.25
CA PRO A 54 9.37 -6.09 -6.49
C PRO A 54 8.70 -5.41 -7.69
N VAL A 55 7.55 -4.81 -7.51
CA VAL A 55 6.84 -4.09 -8.59
C VAL A 55 7.59 -2.82 -8.98
N SER A 56 8.08 -2.05 -8.02
CA SER A 56 8.87 -0.84 -8.27
C SER A 56 10.19 -1.15 -8.98
N ALA A 57 10.86 -2.23 -8.58
CA ALA A 57 12.09 -2.70 -9.25
C ALA A 57 11.83 -3.11 -10.70
N ALA A 58 10.76 -3.86 -10.93
CA ALA A 58 10.34 -4.26 -12.28
C ALA A 58 10.01 -3.03 -13.17
N ALA A 59 9.34 -2.03 -12.63
CA ALA A 59 9.06 -0.79 -13.33
C ALA A 59 10.34 -0.02 -13.64
N ALA A 60 11.21 0.17 -12.65
CA ALA A 60 12.48 0.89 -12.80
C ALA A 60 13.40 0.25 -13.84
N SER A 61 13.47 -1.09 -13.88
CA SER A 61 14.29 -1.83 -14.83
C SER A 61 13.86 -1.63 -16.30
N ARG A 62 12.62 -1.23 -16.53
CA ARG A 62 12.06 -1.00 -17.87
C ARG A 62 12.09 0.46 -18.30
N MET A 63 12.49 1.36 -17.43
CA MET A 63 12.59 2.78 -17.74
C MET A 63 13.87 3.07 -18.51
N SER A 64 13.75 3.79 -19.63
CA SER A 64 14.90 4.33 -20.37
C SER A 64 15.57 5.48 -19.62
N ASP A 65 16.74 5.89 -20.07
CA ASP A 65 17.48 7.01 -19.47
C ASP A 65 16.73 8.34 -19.56
N ALA A 66 15.79 8.49 -20.48
CA ALA A 66 14.89 9.65 -20.50
C ALA A 66 14.07 9.81 -19.20
N TRP A 67 13.87 8.73 -18.46
CA TRP A 67 13.13 8.71 -17.19
C TRP A 67 14.05 8.58 -15.96
N MET A 68 15.32 8.92 -16.12
CA MET A 68 16.32 8.80 -15.05
C MET A 68 15.88 9.42 -13.71
N PRO A 69 15.29 10.62 -13.65
CA PRO A 69 14.85 11.19 -12.37
C PRO A 69 13.79 10.36 -11.67
N ILE A 70 12.85 9.77 -12.42
CA ILE A 70 11.82 8.89 -11.86
C ILE A 70 12.42 7.56 -11.40
N ARG A 71 13.35 7.01 -12.18
CA ARG A 71 14.07 5.78 -11.81
C ARG A 71 14.84 5.97 -10.51
N HIS A 72 15.54 7.08 -10.32
CA HIS A 72 16.25 7.39 -9.09
C HIS A 72 15.29 7.58 -7.91
N PHE A 73 14.18 8.26 -8.13
CA PHE A 73 13.12 8.38 -7.12
C PHE A 73 12.63 6.99 -6.66
N LEU A 74 12.41 6.06 -7.59
CA LEU A 74 12.00 4.70 -7.24
C LEU A 74 13.07 3.95 -6.44
N TYR A 75 14.36 4.14 -6.73
CA TYR A 75 15.45 3.53 -5.96
C TYR A 75 15.47 4.03 -4.52
N GLU A 76 15.34 5.33 -4.32
CA GLU A 76 15.28 5.93 -2.99
C GLU A 76 14.05 5.45 -2.23
N HIS A 77 12.89 5.44 -2.88
CA HIS A 77 11.64 5.00 -2.28
C HIS A 77 11.65 3.51 -1.92
N MET A 78 12.22 2.66 -2.77
CA MET A 78 12.42 1.24 -2.45
C MET A 78 13.34 1.05 -1.23
N HIS A 79 14.35 1.89 -1.08
CA HIS A 79 15.22 1.85 0.09
C HIS A 79 14.45 2.23 1.38
N GLU A 80 13.62 3.25 1.31
CA GLU A 80 12.76 3.67 2.43
C GLU A 80 11.73 2.60 2.81
N GLU A 81 11.16 1.91 1.83
CA GLU A 81 10.13 0.88 2.01
C GLU A 81 10.72 -0.48 2.46
N SER A 82 12.03 -0.68 2.35
CA SER A 82 12.66 -1.94 2.71
C SER A 82 12.53 -2.24 4.19
N GLY A 83 11.90 -3.35 4.53
CA GLY A 83 11.68 -3.80 5.90
C GLY A 83 10.31 -3.42 6.49
N HIS A 84 9.51 -2.61 5.81
CA HIS A 84 8.18 -2.26 6.31
C HIS A 84 7.25 -3.48 6.44
N GLU A 85 7.44 -4.51 5.61
CA GLU A 85 6.73 -5.79 5.75
C GLU A 85 6.98 -6.47 7.10
N VAL A 86 8.15 -6.26 7.69
CA VAL A 86 8.48 -6.80 9.02
C VAL A 86 7.65 -6.11 10.11
N TRP A 87 7.40 -4.81 9.98
CA TRP A 87 6.54 -4.09 10.92
C TRP A 87 5.12 -4.62 10.88
N VAL A 88 4.57 -4.87 9.69
CA VAL A 88 3.23 -5.46 9.53
C VAL A 88 3.17 -6.87 10.12
N LEU A 89 4.21 -7.69 9.92
CA LEU A 89 4.30 -9.02 10.54
C LEU A 89 4.34 -8.95 12.05
N ASN A 90 5.10 -8.05 12.63
CA ASN A 90 5.18 -7.84 14.07
C ASN A 90 3.83 -7.42 14.67
N ASP A 91 3.12 -6.52 13.99
CA ASP A 91 1.80 -6.08 14.40
C ASP A 91 0.77 -7.22 14.33
N LEU A 92 0.82 -8.04 13.28
CA LEU A 92 -0.02 -9.23 13.13
C LEU A 92 0.26 -10.26 14.22
N GLU A 93 1.53 -10.52 14.54
CA GLU A 93 1.91 -11.41 15.63
C GLU A 93 1.39 -10.89 16.98
N ALA A 94 1.48 -9.60 17.23
CA ALA A 94 0.96 -8.97 18.45
C ALA A 94 -0.57 -9.12 18.61
N VAL A 95 -1.31 -9.26 17.51
CA VAL A 95 -2.75 -9.54 17.51
C VAL A 95 -3.08 -11.02 17.28
N GLY A 96 -2.11 -11.92 17.42
CA GLY A 96 -2.30 -13.36 17.45
C GLY A 96 -2.32 -14.05 16.09
N VAL A 97 -1.70 -13.48 15.06
CA VAL A 97 -1.55 -14.10 13.73
C VAL A 97 -0.09 -14.46 13.50
N ALA A 98 0.20 -15.76 13.39
CA ALA A 98 1.57 -16.22 13.16
C ALA A 98 2.10 -15.82 11.78
N PRO A 99 3.39 -15.47 11.63
CA PRO A 99 3.99 -15.07 10.34
C PRO A 99 3.79 -16.07 9.21
N GLU A 100 3.78 -17.36 9.51
CA GLU A 100 3.54 -18.43 8.51
C GLU A 100 2.12 -18.37 7.96
N ALA A 101 1.14 -18.07 8.83
CA ALA A 101 -0.26 -17.89 8.42
C ALA A 101 -0.44 -16.66 7.56
N VAL A 102 0.29 -15.57 7.84
CA VAL A 102 0.27 -14.34 7.01
C VAL A 102 0.79 -14.63 5.61
N ARG A 103 1.91 -15.32 5.50
CA ARG A 103 2.52 -15.66 4.19
C ARG A 103 1.67 -16.63 3.38
N ALA A 104 0.90 -17.49 4.04
CA ALA A 104 -0.02 -18.43 3.41
C ALA A 104 -1.38 -17.80 3.04
N HIS A 105 -1.70 -16.63 3.58
CA HIS A 105 -2.95 -15.92 3.31
C HIS A 105 -2.98 -15.40 1.88
N ALA A 106 -4.01 -15.73 1.13
CA ALA A 106 -4.24 -15.16 -0.19
C ALA A 106 -4.89 -13.77 -0.03
N PRO A 107 -4.42 -12.74 -0.77
CA PRO A 107 -5.07 -11.44 -0.75
C PRO A 107 -6.50 -11.52 -1.30
N ALA A 108 -7.37 -10.68 -0.78
CA ALA A 108 -8.71 -10.54 -1.35
C ALA A 108 -8.59 -9.99 -2.77
N VAL A 109 -9.23 -10.66 -3.73
CA VAL A 109 -9.31 -10.23 -5.12
C VAL A 109 -10.62 -9.49 -5.30
N HIS A 110 -10.54 -8.22 -5.64
CA HIS A 110 -11.68 -7.35 -5.90
C HIS A 110 -11.64 -6.81 -7.32
#